data_a0a9be7ed6d3ca657492d485a1b4d13d
#
_entry.id   a0a9be7ed6d3ca657492d485a1b4d13d
#
_cell.length_a   1.000
_cell.length_b   1.000
_cell.length_c   1.000
_cell.angle_alpha   90.00
_cell.angle_beta   90.00
_cell.angle_gamma   90.00
#
_symmetry.space_group_name_H-M   'P 1'
#
loop_
_entity.id
_entity.type
_entity.pdbx_description
1 polymer ?
#
loop_
_entity_poly.entity_id
_entity_poly.type
_entity_poly.pdbx_seq_one_letter_code
_entity_poly.pdbx_strand_id
1 'polypeptide(L)'
;MGLSVAIVAMNEEASIGQTLESVRWADEIVLVDSGSTDRTCDIARQCGAKVLLKAWPGFSLQKSYAFENCTQDWILSLDADEVVTPGLAEEIRGVIKNPDALNGYWIPRKNLFLGKWTRFGGFYPDPKLRLFRRGRGVMTGAEPHPRIALKPEFDQRTGRLKTPMVHDAYPTLSSYMAHMNSYSSAGARAAVAKGYRGFSFFDIVLRPMATFIYNYFFRLGFLDGREGLLLHLYHAVYVSNKYAKIWELTKTRSSTKGGS
;
A
#
# COMPACT_ATOMS: atom_id res chain seq x y z
N MET A 1 -21.37 18.46 1.00
CA MET A 1 -20.30 17.86 0.17
C MET A 1 -20.27 16.37 0.44
N GLY A 2 -20.29 15.57 -0.63
CA GLY A 2 -20.33 14.11 -0.54
C GLY A 2 -18.97 13.45 -0.63
N LEU A 3 -18.90 12.17 -0.23
CA LEU A 3 -17.70 11.33 -0.24
C LEU A 3 -17.87 10.10 -1.12
N SER A 4 -17.00 9.92 -2.09
CA SER A 4 -16.79 8.64 -2.77
C SER A 4 -15.63 7.89 -2.12
N VAL A 5 -15.79 6.58 -1.90
CA VAL A 5 -14.70 5.68 -1.54
C VAL A 5 -14.28 4.91 -2.78
N ALA A 6 -12.99 5.02 -3.14
CA ALA A 6 -12.40 4.36 -4.30
C ALA A 6 -11.53 3.19 -3.85
N ILE A 7 -11.89 1.97 -4.26
CA ILE A 7 -11.20 0.71 -3.89
C ILE A 7 -10.76 -0.01 -5.16
N VAL A 8 -9.57 -0.61 -5.13
CA VAL A 8 -9.09 -1.54 -6.16
C VAL A 8 -8.91 -2.91 -5.50
N ALA A 9 -9.42 -3.97 -6.13
CA ALA A 9 -9.36 -5.32 -5.58
C ALA A 9 -8.98 -6.36 -6.62
N MET A 10 -8.41 -7.47 -6.16
CA MET A 10 -8.21 -8.70 -6.91
C MET A 10 -8.03 -9.88 -5.95
N ASN A 11 -9.03 -10.76 -5.87
CA ASN A 11 -9.06 -11.93 -4.98
C ASN A 11 -8.90 -11.57 -3.50
N GLU A 12 -9.81 -10.73 -3.01
CA GLU A 12 -9.82 -10.15 -1.65
C GLU A 12 -11.07 -10.57 -0.86
N GLU A 13 -11.67 -11.75 -1.15
CA GLU A 13 -12.89 -12.19 -0.47
C GLU A 13 -12.76 -12.25 1.06
N ALA A 14 -11.54 -12.50 1.57
CA ALA A 14 -11.29 -12.61 2.99
C ALA A 14 -11.31 -11.25 3.73
N SER A 15 -10.99 -10.14 3.05
CA SER A 15 -10.79 -8.81 3.63
C SER A 15 -11.85 -7.79 3.21
N ILE A 16 -12.31 -7.88 1.95
CA ILE A 16 -13.14 -6.84 1.32
C ILE A 16 -14.44 -6.55 2.09
N GLY A 17 -15.07 -7.55 2.68
CA GLY A 17 -16.31 -7.37 3.44
C GLY A 17 -16.14 -6.42 4.62
N GLN A 18 -15.05 -6.55 5.38
CA GLN A 18 -14.74 -5.68 6.51
C GLN A 18 -14.39 -4.26 6.06
N THR A 19 -13.64 -4.13 4.98
CA THR A 19 -13.31 -2.84 4.36
C THR A 19 -14.58 -2.09 3.97
N LEU A 20 -15.47 -2.73 3.22
CA LEU A 20 -16.72 -2.13 2.75
C LEU A 20 -17.66 -1.74 3.88
N GLU A 21 -17.83 -2.60 4.90
CA GLU A 21 -18.67 -2.29 6.06
C GLU A 21 -18.13 -1.06 6.83
N SER A 22 -16.81 -0.90 6.91
CA SER A 22 -16.17 0.24 7.58
C SER A 22 -16.45 1.59 6.91
N VAL A 23 -16.84 1.59 5.64
CA VAL A 23 -17.12 2.79 4.84
C VAL A 23 -18.56 2.89 4.35
N ARG A 24 -19.47 2.07 4.88
CA ARG A 24 -20.90 2.06 4.53
C ARG A 24 -21.60 3.40 4.74
N TRP A 25 -21.02 4.27 5.54
CA TRP A 25 -21.48 5.63 5.80
C TRP A 25 -21.14 6.64 4.69
N ALA A 26 -20.36 6.27 3.69
CA ALA A 26 -20.01 7.11 2.55
C ALA A 26 -21.20 7.21 1.57
N ASP A 27 -21.23 8.29 0.79
CA ASP A 27 -22.32 8.54 -0.17
C ASP A 27 -22.18 7.65 -1.42
N GLU A 28 -20.97 7.20 -1.74
CA GLU A 28 -20.66 6.35 -2.88
C GLU A 28 -19.49 5.44 -2.58
N ILE A 29 -19.57 4.18 -3.01
CA ILE A 29 -18.45 3.24 -3.00
C ILE A 29 -18.22 2.74 -4.42
N VAL A 30 -17.04 2.98 -4.97
CA VAL A 30 -16.60 2.51 -6.29
C VAL A 30 -15.50 1.47 -6.09
N LEU A 31 -15.76 0.23 -6.49
CA LEU A 31 -14.78 -0.85 -6.48
C LEU A 31 -14.40 -1.20 -7.92
N VAL A 32 -13.11 -1.11 -8.23
CA VAL A 32 -12.55 -1.57 -9.51
C VAL A 32 -11.88 -2.92 -9.30
N ASP A 33 -12.47 -3.94 -9.88
CA ASP A 33 -11.98 -5.32 -9.82
C ASP A 33 -11.05 -5.64 -10.99
N SER A 34 -9.94 -6.28 -10.70
CA SER A 34 -8.88 -6.61 -11.65
C SER A 34 -8.99 -8.01 -12.27
N GLY A 35 -10.16 -8.64 -12.12
CA GLY A 35 -10.43 -10.01 -12.62
C GLY A 35 -10.40 -11.05 -11.51
N SER A 36 -11.04 -10.78 -10.38
CA SER A 36 -11.20 -11.73 -9.27
C SER A 36 -11.94 -12.99 -9.72
N THR A 37 -11.48 -14.12 -9.23
CA THR A 37 -12.07 -15.45 -9.46
C THR A 37 -12.76 -16.01 -8.21
N ASP A 38 -12.66 -15.30 -7.09
CA ASP A 38 -13.29 -15.58 -5.82
C ASP A 38 -14.58 -14.77 -5.62
N ARG A 39 -15.11 -14.70 -4.42
CA ARG A 39 -16.35 -13.99 -4.10
C ARG A 39 -16.20 -12.47 -3.91
N THR A 40 -15.04 -11.88 -4.20
CA THR A 40 -14.78 -10.44 -4.00
C THR A 40 -15.86 -9.56 -4.61
N CYS A 41 -16.19 -9.76 -5.89
CA CYS A 41 -17.19 -8.95 -6.58
C CYS A 41 -18.61 -9.13 -6.03
N ASP A 42 -18.97 -10.34 -5.61
CA ASP A 42 -20.30 -10.63 -5.07
C ASP A 42 -20.49 -9.98 -3.70
N ILE A 43 -19.49 -10.07 -2.84
CA ILE A 43 -19.48 -9.39 -1.54
C ILE A 43 -19.60 -7.87 -1.74
N ALA A 44 -18.85 -7.32 -2.69
CA ALA A 44 -18.89 -5.88 -2.97
C ALA A 44 -20.28 -5.41 -3.42
N ARG A 45 -20.94 -6.14 -4.32
CA ARG A 45 -22.32 -5.81 -4.76
C ARG A 45 -23.32 -5.91 -3.61
N GLN A 46 -23.20 -6.93 -2.75
CA GLN A 46 -24.06 -7.10 -1.57
C GLN A 46 -23.92 -5.94 -0.58
N CYS A 47 -22.72 -5.36 -0.46
CA CYS A 47 -22.47 -4.16 0.34
C CYS A 47 -22.86 -2.85 -0.34
N GLY A 48 -23.46 -2.88 -1.54
CA GLY A 48 -23.95 -1.70 -2.26
C GLY A 48 -22.86 -0.95 -3.05
N ALA A 49 -21.67 -1.54 -3.26
CA ALA A 49 -20.63 -0.92 -4.06
C ALA A 49 -20.94 -0.99 -5.56
N LYS A 50 -20.62 0.09 -6.28
CA LYS A 50 -20.55 0.11 -7.74
C LYS A 50 -19.31 -0.66 -8.19
N VAL A 51 -19.48 -1.88 -8.69
CA VAL A 51 -18.40 -2.75 -9.13
C VAL A 51 -18.12 -2.54 -10.62
N LEU A 52 -16.88 -2.19 -10.95
CA LEU A 52 -16.37 -1.99 -12.30
C LEU A 52 -15.28 -3.04 -12.58
N LEU A 53 -15.39 -3.74 -13.70
CA LEU A 53 -14.40 -4.71 -14.14
C LEU A 53 -13.39 -4.03 -15.08
N LYS A 54 -12.11 -4.15 -14.77
CA LYS A 54 -11.02 -3.62 -15.60
C LYS A 54 -9.80 -4.51 -15.49
N ALA A 55 -9.35 -5.06 -16.62
CA ALA A 55 -8.10 -5.83 -16.67
C ALA A 55 -6.95 -5.00 -16.08
N TRP A 56 -6.05 -5.68 -15.38
CA TRP A 56 -4.95 -5.06 -14.64
C TRP A 56 -3.92 -4.36 -15.54
N PRO A 57 -3.83 -3.03 -15.56
CA PRO A 57 -2.85 -2.29 -16.33
C PRO A 57 -1.65 -1.80 -15.49
N GLY A 58 -1.63 -2.12 -14.18
CA GLY A 58 -0.73 -1.58 -13.16
C GLY A 58 -1.45 -0.75 -12.11
N PHE A 59 -0.82 -0.61 -10.93
CA PHE A 59 -1.43 0.07 -9.77
C PHE A 59 -1.89 1.50 -10.05
N SER A 60 -1.04 2.30 -10.72
CA SER A 60 -1.34 3.70 -11.00
C SER A 60 -2.57 3.86 -11.90
N LEU A 61 -2.64 3.10 -12.99
CA LEU A 61 -3.75 3.21 -13.94
C LEU A 61 -5.05 2.64 -13.37
N GLN A 62 -4.98 1.59 -12.54
CA GLN A 62 -6.14 1.00 -11.91
C GLN A 62 -6.76 1.96 -10.88
N LYS A 63 -5.93 2.58 -10.02
CA LYS A 63 -6.40 3.58 -9.06
C LYS A 63 -6.90 4.85 -9.75
N SER A 64 -6.23 5.34 -10.79
CA SER A 64 -6.70 6.49 -11.56
C SER A 64 -8.09 6.25 -12.13
N TYR A 65 -8.32 5.06 -12.70
CA TYR A 65 -9.64 4.68 -13.22
C TYR A 65 -10.72 4.66 -12.12
N ALA A 66 -10.39 4.19 -10.92
CA ALA A 66 -11.31 4.26 -9.79
C ALA A 66 -11.66 5.71 -9.44
N PHE A 67 -10.67 6.62 -9.40
CA PHE A 67 -10.89 8.03 -9.10
C PHE A 67 -11.74 8.75 -10.15
N GLU A 68 -11.56 8.42 -11.44
CA GLU A 68 -12.33 8.97 -12.56
C GLU A 68 -13.82 8.57 -12.50
N ASN A 69 -14.12 7.42 -11.91
CA ASN A 69 -15.49 6.91 -11.77
C ASN A 69 -16.21 7.34 -10.47
N CYS A 70 -15.54 8.09 -9.61
CA CYS A 70 -16.10 8.71 -8.42
C CYS A 70 -16.87 9.98 -8.78
N THR A 71 -18.07 10.18 -8.19
CA THR A 71 -18.96 11.29 -8.53
C THR A 71 -19.03 12.37 -7.45
N GLN A 72 -18.71 12.05 -6.18
CA GLN A 72 -18.83 12.97 -5.06
C GLN A 72 -17.67 13.99 -5.01
N ASP A 73 -17.80 15.03 -4.18
CA ASP A 73 -16.84 16.14 -4.05
C ASP A 73 -15.48 15.70 -3.50
N TRP A 74 -15.47 14.66 -2.66
CA TRP A 74 -14.30 14.11 -2.03
C TRP A 74 -14.10 12.65 -2.41
N ILE A 75 -12.83 12.23 -2.48
CA ILE A 75 -12.44 10.85 -2.70
C ILE A 75 -11.59 10.39 -1.52
N LEU A 76 -12.00 9.26 -0.92
CA LEU A 76 -11.17 8.47 -0.02
C LEU A 76 -10.67 7.24 -0.78
N SER A 77 -9.36 7.15 -1.01
CA SER A 77 -8.76 5.97 -1.63
C SER A 77 -8.40 4.96 -0.56
N LEU A 78 -8.91 3.73 -0.67
CA LEU A 78 -8.57 2.61 0.20
C LEU A 78 -8.02 1.44 -0.60
N ASP A 79 -7.19 0.63 0.07
CA ASP A 79 -6.86 -0.71 -0.39
C ASP A 79 -7.91 -1.70 0.16
N ALA A 80 -8.06 -2.87 -0.44
CA ALA A 80 -9.13 -3.82 -0.12
C ALA A 80 -9.00 -4.48 1.27
N ASP A 81 -7.89 -4.26 1.94
CA ASP A 81 -7.52 -4.73 3.28
C ASP A 81 -7.33 -3.59 4.30
N GLU A 82 -7.81 -2.38 3.96
CA GLU A 82 -7.76 -1.21 4.83
C GLU A 82 -9.15 -0.94 5.45
N VAL A 83 -9.19 -0.66 6.75
CA VAL A 83 -10.42 -0.45 7.53
C VAL A 83 -10.43 0.96 8.12
N VAL A 84 -11.51 1.69 7.89
CA VAL A 84 -11.77 3.01 8.49
C VAL A 84 -12.37 2.82 9.88
N THR A 85 -11.66 3.27 10.93
CA THR A 85 -12.20 3.20 12.30
C THR A 85 -13.33 4.22 12.50
N PRO A 86 -14.26 4.02 13.46
CA PRO A 86 -15.31 5.00 13.76
C PRO A 86 -14.77 6.41 14.02
N GLY A 87 -13.68 6.53 14.78
CA GLY A 87 -13.05 7.82 15.05
C GLY A 87 -12.46 8.47 13.78
N LEU A 88 -11.88 7.67 12.86
CA LEU A 88 -11.41 8.19 11.57
C LEU A 88 -12.58 8.64 10.68
N ALA A 89 -13.68 7.90 10.68
CA ALA A 89 -14.89 8.28 9.94
C ALA A 89 -15.44 9.64 10.41
N GLU A 90 -15.47 9.88 11.71
CA GLU A 90 -15.89 11.17 12.27
C GLU A 90 -14.94 12.29 11.89
N GLU A 91 -13.63 12.07 11.96
CA GLU A 91 -12.61 13.05 11.58
C GLU A 91 -12.72 13.40 10.08
N ILE A 92 -12.93 12.40 9.21
CA ILE A 92 -13.18 12.60 7.77
C ILE A 92 -14.45 13.41 7.55
N ARG A 93 -15.57 13.08 8.21
CA ARG A 93 -16.82 13.85 8.11
C ARG A 93 -16.64 15.30 8.54
N GLY A 94 -15.83 15.56 9.56
CA GLY A 94 -15.48 16.91 9.99
C GLY A 94 -14.73 17.68 8.89
N VAL A 95 -13.77 17.05 8.23
CA VAL A 95 -13.02 17.65 7.10
C VAL A 95 -13.95 17.98 5.93
N ILE A 96 -14.78 17.03 5.49
CA ILE A 96 -15.65 17.23 4.31
C ILE A 96 -16.67 18.35 4.52
N LYS A 97 -17.11 18.59 5.75
CA LYS A 97 -18.06 19.67 6.09
C LYS A 97 -17.40 21.03 6.21
N ASN A 98 -16.07 21.09 6.37
CA ASN A 98 -15.35 22.35 6.54
C ASN A 98 -15.15 23.03 5.16
N PRO A 99 -15.69 24.24 4.93
CA PRO A 99 -15.50 25.00 3.69
C PRO A 99 -14.04 25.36 3.44
N ASP A 100 -13.25 25.57 4.51
CA ASP A 100 -11.83 25.94 4.45
C ASP A 100 -10.90 24.72 4.39
N ALA A 101 -11.43 23.51 4.18
CA ALA A 101 -10.64 22.29 4.09
C ALA A 101 -9.65 22.35 2.92
N LEU A 102 -8.43 21.91 3.17
CA LEU A 102 -7.35 21.79 2.19
C LEU A 102 -7.70 20.76 1.09
N ASN A 103 -6.88 20.73 0.02
CA ASN A 103 -7.15 19.84 -1.12
C ASN A 103 -6.87 18.37 -0.84
N GLY A 104 -6.09 18.03 0.18
CA GLY A 104 -5.77 16.66 0.53
C GLY A 104 -5.30 16.47 1.95
N TYR A 105 -5.47 15.25 2.47
CA TYR A 105 -5.15 14.87 3.85
C TYR A 105 -4.42 13.54 3.91
N TRP A 106 -3.34 13.54 4.68
CA TRP A 106 -2.59 12.34 5.03
C TRP A 106 -3.26 11.63 6.19
N ILE A 107 -3.43 10.33 6.06
CA ILE A 107 -3.99 9.45 7.09
C ILE A 107 -2.90 8.52 7.55
N PRO A 108 -2.59 8.44 8.87
CA PRO A 108 -1.65 7.48 9.40
C PRO A 108 -2.22 6.06 9.25
N ARG A 109 -1.35 5.08 9.00
CA ARG A 109 -1.74 3.71 8.78
C ARG A 109 -1.17 2.83 9.90
N LYS A 110 -2.07 2.12 10.58
CA LYS A 110 -1.77 1.15 11.63
C LYS A 110 -1.65 -0.23 10.97
N ASN A 111 -0.43 -0.62 10.63
CA ASN A 111 -0.16 -1.90 10.00
C ASN A 111 -0.20 -3.04 11.02
N LEU A 112 -0.96 -4.09 10.72
CA LEU A 112 -0.98 -5.32 11.50
C LEU A 112 -0.03 -6.35 10.86
N PHE A 113 0.68 -7.09 11.70
CA PHE A 113 1.47 -8.23 11.34
C PHE A 113 1.09 -9.40 12.23
N LEU A 114 0.57 -10.48 11.68
CA LEU A 114 0.01 -11.62 12.40
C LEU A 114 -1.07 -11.18 13.43
N GLY A 115 -1.95 -10.26 13.03
CA GLY A 115 -3.02 -9.71 13.86
C GLY A 115 -2.57 -8.70 14.92
N LYS A 116 -1.27 -8.43 15.08
CA LYS A 116 -0.76 -7.48 16.06
C LYS A 116 -0.30 -6.17 15.41
N TRP A 117 -0.63 -5.04 16.05
CA TRP A 117 -0.12 -3.75 15.62
C TRP A 117 1.38 -3.65 15.82
N THR A 118 2.13 -3.50 14.72
CA THR A 118 3.56 -3.21 14.73
C THR A 118 3.76 -1.69 14.81
N ARG A 119 4.22 -1.23 15.98
CA ARG A 119 4.34 0.19 16.29
C ARG A 119 5.75 0.73 16.10
N PHE A 120 6.74 -0.11 16.33
CA PHE A 120 8.15 0.26 16.38
C PHE A 120 8.90 -0.20 15.11
N GLY A 121 10.21 -0.08 15.12
CA GLY A 121 11.02 -0.50 13.98
C GLY A 121 10.85 0.33 12.69
N GLY A 122 10.09 1.44 12.76
CA GLY A 122 9.82 2.31 11.62
C GLY A 122 8.61 1.94 10.77
N PHE A 123 7.75 1.08 11.28
CA PHE A 123 6.50 0.69 10.61
C PHE A 123 5.32 1.60 10.96
N TYR A 124 5.45 2.45 11.99
CA TYR A 124 4.44 3.45 12.35
C TYR A 124 5.12 4.78 12.76
N PRO A 125 4.49 5.95 12.48
CA PRO A 125 3.37 6.13 11.56
C PRO A 125 3.80 5.90 10.11
N ASP A 126 2.91 5.35 9.29
CA ASP A 126 3.08 5.17 7.85
C ASP A 126 2.00 6.02 7.13
N PRO A 127 2.15 7.36 7.09
CA PRO A 127 1.12 8.24 6.55
C PRO A 127 1.01 8.09 5.04
N LYS A 128 -0.24 8.02 4.55
CA LYS A 128 -0.56 8.01 3.12
C LYS A 128 -1.52 9.15 2.81
N LEU A 129 -1.34 9.82 1.67
CA LEU A 129 -2.35 10.75 1.15
C LEU A 129 -3.51 9.91 0.64
N ARG A 130 -4.64 9.92 1.35
CA ARG A 130 -5.78 9.04 1.06
C ARG A 130 -7.09 9.80 0.84
N LEU A 131 -7.29 10.93 1.50
CA LEU A 131 -8.47 11.77 1.35
C LEU A 131 -8.10 13.01 0.55
N PHE A 132 -8.82 13.30 -0.54
CA PHE A 132 -8.55 14.46 -1.40
C PHE A 132 -9.81 14.90 -2.16
N ARG A 133 -9.87 16.18 -2.57
CA ARG A 133 -10.96 16.72 -3.38
C ARG A 133 -10.94 16.06 -4.77
N ARG A 134 -12.11 15.69 -5.29
CA ARG A 134 -12.26 15.10 -6.63
C ARG A 134 -11.58 16.01 -7.68
N GLY A 135 -10.89 15.38 -8.60
CA GLY A 135 -10.11 16.08 -9.64
C GLY A 135 -8.78 16.67 -9.18
N ARG A 136 -8.46 16.68 -7.87
CA ARG A 136 -7.21 17.24 -7.34
C ARG A 136 -6.11 16.20 -7.12
N GLY A 137 -6.47 14.93 -6.90
CA GLY A 137 -5.51 13.83 -6.73
C GLY A 137 -5.02 13.26 -8.06
N VAL A 138 -3.78 12.82 -8.09
CA VAL A 138 -3.15 12.11 -9.22
C VAL A 138 -2.22 11.02 -8.70
N MET A 139 -2.14 9.91 -9.44
CA MET A 139 -1.15 8.88 -9.18
C MET A 139 0.22 9.29 -9.71
N THR A 140 1.25 9.17 -8.87
CA THR A 140 2.64 9.53 -9.20
C THR A 140 3.60 8.45 -8.71
N GLY A 141 4.84 8.48 -9.18
CA GLY A 141 5.88 7.52 -8.84
C GLY A 141 5.90 6.32 -9.79
N ALA A 142 7.01 5.60 -9.73
CA ALA A 142 7.20 4.41 -10.55
C ALA A 142 6.67 3.16 -9.82
N GLU A 143 6.14 2.19 -10.58
CA GLU A 143 5.86 0.85 -10.09
C GLU A 143 7.12 0.25 -9.41
N PRO A 144 7.01 -0.52 -8.36
CA PRO A 144 5.77 -1.02 -7.72
C PRO A 144 5.24 -0.15 -6.56
N HIS A 145 5.71 1.07 -6.38
CA HIS A 145 5.37 1.94 -5.24
C HIS A 145 4.76 3.27 -5.68
N PRO A 146 3.65 3.26 -6.45
CA PRO A 146 2.96 4.49 -6.79
C PRO A 146 2.35 5.13 -5.53
N ARG A 147 2.21 6.44 -5.58
CA ARG A 147 1.62 7.23 -4.50
C ARG A 147 0.64 8.25 -5.05
N ILE A 148 -0.32 8.63 -4.24
CA ILE A 148 -1.21 9.74 -4.54
C ILE A 148 -0.47 11.04 -4.20
N ALA A 149 -0.56 12.03 -5.09
CA ALA A 149 -0.12 13.41 -4.87
C ALA A 149 -1.24 14.36 -5.31
N LEU A 150 -1.17 15.61 -4.90
CA LEU A 150 -2.02 16.64 -5.49
C LEU A 150 -1.46 17.04 -6.86
N LYS A 151 -2.34 17.38 -7.80
CA LYS A 151 -1.95 17.88 -9.11
C LYS A 151 -1.25 19.23 -8.98
N PRO A 152 -0.18 19.49 -9.76
CA PRO A 152 0.67 20.69 -9.59
C PRO A 152 -0.05 22.03 -9.72
N GLU A 153 -1.13 22.07 -10.50
CA GLU A 153 -1.93 23.28 -10.73
C GLU A 153 -2.77 23.75 -9.52
N PHE A 154 -2.83 22.96 -8.46
CA PHE A 154 -3.59 23.27 -7.25
C PHE A 154 -2.69 23.58 -6.05
N ASP A 155 -3.28 24.20 -5.02
CA ASP A 155 -2.59 24.44 -3.75
C ASP A 155 -2.08 23.10 -3.17
N GLN A 156 -0.78 23.04 -2.97
CA GLN A 156 -0.06 21.84 -2.52
C GLN A 156 -0.11 21.64 -1.00
N ARG A 157 -0.70 22.59 -0.24
CA ARG A 157 -0.85 22.41 1.20
C ARG A 157 -1.77 21.23 1.49
N THR A 158 -1.33 20.38 2.40
CA THR A 158 -2.06 19.19 2.84
C THR A 158 -2.23 19.18 4.34
N GLY A 159 -3.36 18.67 4.80
CA GLY A 159 -3.61 18.40 6.21
C GLY A 159 -3.13 17.02 6.63
N ARG A 160 -3.22 16.74 7.93
CA ARG A 160 -2.97 15.41 8.50
C ARG A 160 -4.09 15.07 9.46
N LEU A 161 -4.70 13.90 9.27
CA LEU A 161 -5.62 13.34 10.24
C LEU A 161 -4.82 12.66 11.37
N LYS A 162 -5.42 12.61 12.55
CA LYS A 162 -4.77 12.05 13.75
C LYS A 162 -5.12 10.58 13.95
N THR A 163 -6.34 10.22 13.61
CA THR A 163 -6.86 8.87 13.79
C THR A 163 -6.36 7.96 12.66
N PRO A 164 -5.73 6.82 12.99
CA PRO A 164 -5.21 5.92 11.96
C PRO A 164 -6.31 5.08 11.32
N MET A 165 -6.14 4.73 10.03
CA MET A 165 -6.77 3.56 9.45
C MET A 165 -6.06 2.30 9.89
N VAL A 166 -6.76 1.18 9.94
CA VAL A 166 -6.18 -0.14 10.22
C VAL A 166 -5.91 -0.83 8.88
N HIS A 167 -4.75 -1.43 8.74
CA HIS A 167 -4.34 -2.18 7.55
C HIS A 167 -3.87 -3.56 7.98
N ASP A 168 -4.64 -4.58 7.65
CA ASP A 168 -4.27 -5.98 7.93
C ASP A 168 -3.35 -6.53 6.84
N ALA A 169 -2.18 -5.88 6.74
CA ALA A 169 -1.21 -6.10 5.67
C ALA A 169 -0.74 -7.55 5.57
N TYR A 170 -0.61 -8.23 6.71
CA TYR A 170 0.03 -9.54 6.78
C TYR A 170 -0.63 -10.43 7.83
N PRO A 171 -1.81 -11.01 7.53
CA PRO A 171 -2.54 -11.85 8.47
C PRO A 171 -1.81 -13.17 8.76
N THR A 172 -0.97 -13.65 7.84
CA THR A 172 -0.16 -14.87 8.01
C THR A 172 1.29 -14.64 7.62
N LEU A 173 2.18 -15.47 8.15
CA LEU A 173 3.59 -15.44 7.75
C LEU A 173 3.75 -15.82 6.27
N SER A 174 2.93 -16.73 5.76
CA SER A 174 2.94 -17.13 4.35
C SER A 174 2.58 -15.97 3.43
N SER A 175 1.54 -15.17 3.75
CA SER A 175 1.18 -13.98 2.98
C SER A 175 2.30 -12.93 3.01
N TYR A 176 2.93 -12.72 4.18
CA TYR A 176 4.09 -11.83 4.28
C TYR A 176 5.25 -12.29 3.39
N MET A 177 5.62 -13.57 3.44
CA MET A 177 6.72 -14.11 2.64
C MET A 177 6.44 -14.00 1.14
N ALA A 178 5.23 -14.33 0.70
CA ALA A 178 4.81 -14.19 -0.70
C ALA A 178 4.91 -12.73 -1.18
N HIS A 179 4.43 -11.79 -0.37
CA HIS A 179 4.51 -10.36 -0.63
C HIS A 179 5.98 -9.88 -0.72
N MET A 180 6.82 -10.23 0.25
CA MET A 180 8.24 -9.89 0.26
C MET A 180 8.99 -10.51 -0.93
N ASN A 181 8.62 -11.71 -1.36
CA ASN A 181 9.19 -12.33 -2.56
C ASN A 181 8.86 -11.53 -3.82
N SER A 182 7.60 -11.10 -3.98
CA SER A 182 7.15 -10.26 -5.09
C SER A 182 7.86 -8.90 -5.10
N TYR A 183 7.91 -8.24 -3.94
CA TYR A 183 8.56 -6.92 -3.79
C TYR A 183 10.06 -6.97 -3.98
N SER A 184 10.75 -8.01 -3.50
CA SER A 184 12.19 -8.18 -3.75
C SER A 184 12.47 -8.38 -5.25
N SER A 185 11.61 -9.10 -5.97
CA SER A 185 11.73 -9.29 -7.42
C SER A 185 11.50 -7.99 -8.19
N ALA A 186 10.47 -7.22 -7.85
CA ALA A 186 10.21 -5.91 -8.45
C ALA A 186 11.34 -4.91 -8.16
N GLY A 187 11.79 -4.85 -6.90
CA GLY A 187 12.91 -4.01 -6.48
C GLY A 187 14.25 -4.38 -7.16
N ALA A 188 14.48 -5.67 -7.41
CA ALA A 188 15.65 -6.13 -8.15
C ALA A 188 15.61 -5.69 -9.61
N ARG A 189 14.46 -5.88 -10.29
CA ARG A 189 14.28 -5.40 -11.68
C ARG A 189 14.49 -3.89 -11.80
N ALA A 190 13.92 -3.12 -10.89
CA ALA A 190 14.07 -1.66 -10.88
C ALA A 190 15.53 -1.22 -10.64
N ALA A 191 16.27 -1.91 -9.77
CA ALA A 191 17.68 -1.64 -9.51
C ALA A 191 18.56 -1.97 -10.73
N VAL A 192 18.31 -3.10 -11.39
CA VAL A 192 19.02 -3.49 -12.63
C VAL A 192 18.73 -2.50 -13.77
N ALA A 193 17.50 -2.00 -13.88
CA ALA A 193 17.13 -0.97 -14.88
C ALA A 193 17.88 0.35 -14.64
N LYS A 194 18.23 0.67 -13.38
CA LYS A 194 19.06 1.82 -12.98
C LYS A 194 20.57 1.58 -13.11
N GLY A 195 20.98 0.42 -13.63
CA GLY A 195 22.39 0.08 -13.85
C GLY A 195 23.08 -0.59 -12.66
N TYR A 196 22.38 -0.88 -11.57
CA TYR A 196 22.96 -1.63 -10.45
C TYR A 196 23.26 -3.06 -10.88
N ARG A 197 24.51 -3.54 -10.64
CA ARG A 197 24.96 -4.86 -11.09
C ARG A 197 25.92 -5.45 -10.03
N GLY A 198 25.98 -6.78 -10.04
CA GLY A 198 27.00 -7.51 -9.31
C GLY A 198 26.52 -8.21 -8.05
N PHE A 199 27.39 -9.07 -7.56
CA PHE A 199 27.30 -9.78 -6.29
C PHE A 199 28.24 -9.11 -5.30
N SER A 200 27.73 -8.73 -4.13
CA SER A 200 28.54 -8.19 -3.05
C SER A 200 28.18 -8.90 -1.75
N PHE A 201 29.19 -9.43 -1.05
CA PHE A 201 29.02 -9.97 0.29
C PHE A 201 28.40 -8.92 1.24
N PHE A 202 28.82 -7.67 1.09
CA PHE A 202 28.28 -6.56 1.86
C PHE A 202 26.74 -6.44 1.67
N ASP A 203 26.26 -6.48 0.44
CA ASP A 203 24.83 -6.30 0.14
C ASP A 203 23.97 -7.51 0.56
N ILE A 204 24.53 -8.73 0.49
CA ILE A 204 23.79 -9.97 0.77
C ILE A 204 23.83 -10.34 2.25
N VAL A 205 24.88 -9.99 2.98
CA VAL A 205 25.04 -10.38 4.37
C VAL A 205 25.07 -9.18 5.31
N LEU A 206 26.00 -8.25 5.11
CA LEU A 206 26.21 -7.17 6.09
C LEU A 206 25.07 -6.14 6.08
N ARG A 207 24.55 -5.79 4.92
CA ARG A 207 23.41 -4.85 4.81
C ARG A 207 22.13 -5.39 5.46
N PRO A 208 21.69 -6.65 5.25
CA PRO A 208 20.57 -7.23 5.98
C PRO A 208 20.80 -7.26 7.49
N MET A 209 21.99 -7.65 7.94
CA MET A 209 22.32 -7.63 9.37
C MET A 209 22.24 -6.22 9.96
N ALA A 210 22.81 -5.24 9.30
CA ALA A 210 22.73 -3.84 9.72
C ALA A 210 21.28 -3.35 9.74
N THR A 211 20.47 -3.73 8.74
CA THR A 211 19.04 -3.40 8.69
C THR A 211 18.28 -4.01 9.88
N PHE A 212 18.54 -5.29 10.20
CA PHE A 212 17.96 -5.93 11.37
C PHE A 212 18.35 -5.21 12.67
N ILE A 213 19.66 -5.02 12.90
CA ILE A 213 20.17 -4.38 14.10
C ILE A 213 19.59 -2.97 14.26
N TYR A 214 19.59 -2.19 13.19
CA TYR A 214 19.06 -0.82 13.22
C TYR A 214 17.57 -0.79 13.54
N ASN A 215 16.73 -1.57 12.84
CA ASN A 215 15.29 -1.56 13.04
C ASN A 215 14.87 -2.20 14.37
N TYR A 216 15.51 -3.31 14.75
CA TYR A 216 15.14 -4.06 15.94
C TYR A 216 15.61 -3.37 17.23
N PHE A 217 16.87 -2.91 17.27
CA PHE A 217 17.42 -2.30 18.47
C PHE A 217 17.30 -0.77 18.46
N PHE A 218 17.83 -0.08 17.45
CA PHE A 218 17.87 1.38 17.44
C PHE A 218 16.51 2.03 17.20
N ARG A 219 15.63 1.38 16.45
CA ARG A 219 14.23 1.84 16.24
C ARG A 219 13.24 1.12 17.16
N LEU A 220 13.72 0.45 18.20
CA LEU A 220 12.96 -0.17 19.27
C LEU A 220 11.98 -1.28 18.79
N GLY A 221 12.25 -1.94 17.68
CA GLY A 221 11.41 -3.01 17.14
C GLY A 221 11.19 -4.19 18.10
N PHE A 222 12.11 -4.38 19.09
CA PHE A 222 11.96 -5.38 20.13
C PHE A 222 10.77 -5.14 21.07
N LEU A 223 10.28 -3.89 21.14
CA LEU A 223 9.08 -3.57 21.95
C LEU A 223 7.79 -4.12 21.34
N ASP A 224 7.79 -4.50 20.07
CA ASP A 224 6.68 -5.21 19.45
C ASP A 224 6.68 -6.73 19.77
N GLY A 225 7.60 -7.21 20.63
CA GLY A 225 7.65 -8.58 21.13
C GLY A 225 8.03 -9.60 20.05
N ARG A 226 7.38 -10.77 20.07
CA ARG A 226 7.68 -11.87 19.15
C ARG A 226 7.41 -11.52 17.71
N GLU A 227 6.33 -10.81 17.46
CA GLU A 227 5.93 -10.34 16.12
C GLU A 227 6.94 -9.32 15.59
N GLY A 228 7.45 -8.42 16.44
CA GLY A 228 8.53 -7.51 16.11
C GLY A 228 9.82 -8.25 15.71
N LEU A 229 10.21 -9.28 16.46
CA LEU A 229 11.37 -10.10 16.11
C LEU A 229 11.21 -10.76 14.74
N LEU A 230 10.08 -11.42 14.50
CA LEU A 230 9.80 -12.08 13.23
C LEU A 230 9.78 -11.08 12.07
N LEU A 231 9.07 -9.96 12.23
CA LEU A 231 8.96 -8.94 11.20
C LEU A 231 10.33 -8.41 10.78
N HIS A 232 11.19 -8.04 11.73
CA HIS A 232 12.51 -7.49 11.42
C HIS A 232 13.49 -8.53 10.89
N LEU A 233 13.40 -9.77 11.36
CA LEU A 233 14.22 -10.87 10.84
C LEU A 233 13.85 -11.16 9.37
N TYR A 234 12.57 -11.32 9.07
CA TYR A 234 12.13 -11.59 7.70
C TYR A 234 12.29 -10.36 6.78
N HIS A 235 12.23 -9.15 7.33
CA HIS A 235 12.58 -7.95 6.56
C HIS A 235 14.07 -7.92 6.18
N ALA A 236 14.96 -8.37 7.04
CA ALA A 236 16.38 -8.55 6.69
C ALA A 236 16.57 -9.59 5.58
N VAL A 237 15.84 -10.72 5.65
CA VAL A 237 15.82 -11.73 4.58
C VAL A 237 15.32 -11.13 3.26
N TYR A 238 14.26 -10.29 3.29
CA TYR A 238 13.80 -9.56 2.10
C TYR A 238 14.91 -8.70 1.48
N VAL A 239 15.68 -7.98 2.30
CA VAL A 239 16.80 -7.17 1.82
C VAL A 239 17.86 -8.05 1.13
N SER A 240 18.25 -9.17 1.76
CA SER A 240 19.18 -10.15 1.16
C SER A 240 18.67 -10.69 -0.17
N ASN A 241 17.40 -11.15 -0.21
CA ASN A 241 16.76 -11.68 -1.41
C ASN A 241 16.75 -10.69 -2.58
N LYS A 242 16.52 -9.39 -2.31
CA LYS A 242 16.57 -8.35 -3.35
C LYS A 242 17.94 -8.32 -4.03
N TYR A 243 19.02 -8.32 -3.28
CA TYR A 243 20.37 -8.25 -3.83
C TYR A 243 20.80 -9.56 -4.50
N ALA A 244 20.40 -10.71 -3.95
CA ALA A 244 20.61 -12.01 -4.60
C ALA A 244 19.91 -12.05 -5.98
N LYS A 245 18.68 -11.58 -6.08
CA LYS A 245 17.94 -11.49 -7.35
C LYS A 245 18.54 -10.47 -8.34
N ILE A 246 19.15 -9.40 -7.87
CA ILE A 246 19.90 -8.49 -8.75
C ILE A 246 21.07 -9.25 -9.41
N TRP A 247 21.84 -10.00 -8.64
CA TRP A 247 22.91 -10.82 -9.18
C TRP A 247 22.41 -11.86 -10.17
N GLU A 248 21.36 -12.61 -9.85
CA GLU A 248 20.73 -13.58 -10.72
C GLU A 248 20.36 -12.96 -12.08
N LEU A 249 19.63 -11.84 -12.08
CA LEU A 249 19.20 -11.11 -13.28
C LEU A 249 20.39 -10.59 -14.13
N THR A 250 21.50 -10.24 -13.49
CA THR A 250 22.68 -9.74 -14.20
C THR A 250 23.53 -10.86 -14.76
N LYS A 251 23.61 -12.02 -14.10
CA LYS A 251 24.29 -13.22 -14.57
C LYS A 251 23.65 -13.78 -15.82
N THR A 252 22.33 -13.88 -15.85
CA THR A 252 21.57 -14.42 -17.00
C THR A 252 21.76 -13.55 -18.26
N ARG A 253 21.91 -12.23 -18.11
CA ARG A 253 22.16 -11.31 -19.24
C ARG A 253 23.57 -11.42 -19.83
N SER A 254 24.57 -11.85 -19.06
CA SER A 254 25.93 -12.05 -19.56
C SER A 254 26.09 -13.35 -20.36
N SER A 255 25.33 -14.40 -20.00
CA SER A 255 25.34 -15.67 -20.74
C SER A 255 24.64 -15.60 -22.11
N THR A 256 23.67 -14.70 -22.29
CA THR A 256 23.00 -14.48 -23.58
C THR A 256 23.79 -13.61 -24.56
N LYS A 257 24.80 -12.87 -24.11
CA LYS A 257 25.67 -12.05 -24.98
C LYS A 257 26.96 -12.73 -25.39
N GLY A 258 27.28 -13.91 -24.87
CA GLY A 258 28.49 -14.69 -25.17
C GLY A 258 28.27 -15.86 -26.11
N GLY A 259 27.07 -15.99 -26.72
CA GLY A 259 26.69 -17.09 -27.61
C GLY A 259 26.29 -16.62 -29.00
N SER A 260 26.98 -15.61 -29.54
CA SER A 260 26.85 -15.19 -30.95
C SER A 260 28.21 -15.12 -31.62
#